data_c15fb061c3b49561a019a8162b77944e
#
_entry.id   c15fb061c3b49561a019a8162b77944e
#
_cell.length_a   1.000
_cell.length_b   1.000
_cell.length_c   1.000
_cell.angle_alpha   90.00
_cell.angle_beta   90.00
_cell.angle_gamma   90.00
#
_symmetry.space_group_name_H-M   'P 1'
#
loop_
_entity.id
_entity.type
_entity.pdbx_description
1 polymer ?
#
loop_
_entity_poly.entity_id
_entity_poly.type
_entity_poly.pdbx_seq_one_letter_code
_entity_poly.pdbx_strand_id
1 'polypeptide(L)'
;YETIKMVVGKNYIVTFHLSHIRYVNKIVPKILQRGSQYSPLHVMHMLVSEIVEGYIPIISKIENRLDEIEEFDFFKSGSNILYEALELRGDLFKLRRGLRLMREVIHRSLVSRRVEMTDNDRKYFHDIYDDLVQQTEIIEANRELASDIRENFMTYNSLKSNNIMMTLTVISTIFLPLTFIVGLYGMNFKTMPELEWQYGYFLI
;
A
#
# COMPACT_ATOMS: atom_id res chain seq x y z
N TYR A 1 -2.69 17.19 -6.01
CA TYR A 1 -1.86 17.01 -7.23
C TYR A 1 -1.54 18.39 -7.81
N GLU A 2 -0.25 18.70 -7.90
CA GLU A 2 0.20 19.86 -8.65
C GLU A 2 0.24 19.48 -10.14
N THR A 3 -0.42 20.27 -10.96
CA THR A 3 -0.47 20.01 -12.41
C THR A 3 0.36 21.07 -13.11
N ILE A 4 1.32 20.63 -13.91
CA ILE A 4 2.08 21.50 -14.81
C ILE A 4 1.55 21.28 -16.22
N LYS A 5 1.11 22.35 -16.87
CA LYS A 5 0.83 22.33 -18.30
C LYS A 5 2.02 22.93 -19.02
N MET A 6 2.52 22.24 -20.03
CA MET A 6 3.65 22.68 -20.83
C MET A 6 3.25 22.84 -22.29
N VAL A 7 3.64 23.94 -22.90
CA VAL A 7 3.52 24.19 -24.35
C VAL A 7 4.94 24.36 -24.88
N VAL A 8 5.32 23.47 -25.78
CA VAL A 8 6.65 23.44 -26.39
C VAL A 8 6.56 23.83 -27.85
N GLY A 9 7.25 24.90 -28.21
CA GLY A 9 7.41 25.34 -29.58
C GLY A 9 8.83 25.12 -30.09
N LYS A 10 9.12 25.52 -31.32
CA LYS A 10 10.46 25.35 -31.92
C LYS A 10 11.57 26.05 -31.12
N ASN A 11 11.29 27.28 -30.61
CA ASN A 11 12.27 28.12 -29.92
C ASN A 11 11.81 28.60 -28.54
N TYR A 12 10.71 28.04 -27.98
CA TYR A 12 10.20 28.45 -26.69
C TYR A 12 9.56 27.27 -25.95
N ILE A 13 9.52 27.37 -24.63
CA ILE A 13 8.72 26.53 -23.77
C ILE A 13 7.97 27.43 -22.78
N VAL A 14 6.68 27.19 -22.60
CA VAL A 14 5.83 27.91 -21.65
C VAL A 14 5.25 26.92 -20.68
N THR A 15 5.42 27.19 -19.39
CA THR A 15 4.86 26.37 -18.31
C THR A 15 3.76 27.15 -17.60
N PHE A 16 2.64 26.47 -17.34
CA PHE A 16 1.52 27.01 -16.57
C PHE A 16 1.35 26.16 -15.31
N HIS A 17 1.38 26.77 -14.16
CA HIS A 17 1.16 26.13 -12.86
C HIS A 17 0.45 27.08 -11.89
N LEU A 18 -0.41 26.53 -11.01
CA LEU A 18 -1.23 27.32 -10.08
C LEU A 18 -0.50 27.61 -8.75
N SER A 19 0.49 26.82 -8.43
CA SER A 19 1.26 26.92 -7.17
C SER A 19 2.75 27.07 -7.46
N HIS A 20 3.49 27.43 -6.43
CA HIS A 20 4.95 27.51 -6.49
C HIS A 20 5.53 26.09 -6.55
N ILE A 21 6.00 25.68 -7.74
CA ILE A 21 6.49 24.32 -7.96
C ILE A 21 7.99 24.26 -7.69
N ARG A 22 8.38 23.50 -6.68
CA ARG A 22 9.77 23.31 -6.24
C ARG A 22 10.70 22.90 -7.40
N TYR A 23 10.22 22.01 -8.26
CA TYR A 23 11.01 21.48 -9.38
C TYR A 23 11.31 22.55 -10.44
N VAL A 24 10.34 23.42 -10.76
CA VAL A 24 10.55 24.53 -11.69
C VAL A 24 11.62 25.48 -11.15
N ASN A 25 11.54 25.83 -9.85
CA ASN A 25 12.50 26.74 -9.23
C ASN A 25 13.92 26.15 -9.16
N LYS A 26 14.06 24.83 -9.09
CA LYS A 26 15.37 24.17 -9.10
C LYS A 26 16.03 24.21 -10.48
N ILE A 27 15.24 24.22 -11.54
CA ILE A 27 15.73 24.14 -12.92
C ILE A 27 15.93 25.52 -13.55
N VAL A 28 15.07 26.50 -13.27
CA VAL A 28 15.16 27.85 -13.83
C VAL A 28 16.56 28.47 -13.67
N PRO A 29 17.24 28.44 -12.51
CA PRO A 29 18.59 28.95 -12.38
C PRO A 29 19.60 28.24 -13.29
N LYS A 30 19.47 26.92 -13.48
CA LYS A 30 20.36 26.14 -14.36
C LYS A 30 20.19 26.55 -15.82
N ILE A 31 18.96 26.83 -16.24
CA ILE A 31 18.66 27.28 -17.59
C ILE A 31 19.21 28.70 -17.82
N LEU A 32 19.01 29.62 -16.86
CA LEU A 32 19.45 30.99 -16.96
C LEU A 32 20.98 31.11 -17.03
N GLN A 33 21.73 30.24 -16.33
CA GLN A 33 23.19 30.23 -16.33
C GLN A 33 23.79 29.83 -17.69
N ARG A 34 23.15 28.94 -18.44
CA ARG A 34 23.63 28.40 -19.72
C ARG A 34 22.96 29.00 -20.95
N GLY A 35 21.95 29.83 -20.76
CA GLY A 35 21.30 30.62 -21.81
C GLY A 35 20.74 29.80 -22.97
N SER A 36 21.01 30.25 -24.19
CA SER A 36 20.46 29.68 -25.43
C SER A 36 21.05 28.32 -25.86
N GLN A 37 21.86 27.68 -25.04
CA GLN A 37 22.46 26.37 -25.35
C GLN A 37 21.47 25.20 -25.23
N TYR A 38 20.34 25.40 -24.57
CA TYR A 38 19.32 24.36 -24.40
C TYR A 38 18.19 24.49 -25.40
N SER A 39 17.86 23.40 -26.08
CA SER A 39 16.63 23.33 -26.89
C SER A 39 15.39 23.32 -25.97
N PRO A 40 14.23 23.78 -26.42
CA PRO A 40 12.99 23.70 -25.63
C PRO A 40 12.64 22.27 -25.21
N LEU A 41 12.96 21.27 -26.03
CA LEU A 41 12.78 19.86 -25.70
C LEU A 41 13.74 19.41 -24.60
N HIS A 42 14.98 19.90 -24.59
CA HIS A 42 15.92 19.59 -23.51
C HIS A 42 15.47 20.20 -22.18
N VAL A 43 14.89 21.40 -22.19
CA VAL A 43 14.31 22.01 -20.99
C VAL A 43 13.11 21.20 -20.50
N MET A 44 12.23 20.74 -21.42
CA MET A 44 11.13 19.84 -21.08
C MET A 44 11.65 18.55 -20.43
N HIS A 45 12.65 17.91 -21.02
CA HIS A 45 13.31 16.73 -20.45
C HIS A 45 13.80 16.99 -19.02
N MET A 46 14.58 18.07 -18.80
CA MET A 46 15.08 18.41 -17.46
C MET A 46 13.95 18.57 -16.42
N LEU A 47 12.84 19.21 -16.79
CA LEU A 47 11.69 19.40 -15.92
C LEU A 47 11.02 18.06 -15.58
N VAL A 48 10.80 17.22 -16.57
CA VAL A 48 10.13 15.94 -16.36
C VAL A 48 11.01 14.98 -15.59
N SER A 49 12.31 14.89 -15.89
CA SER A 49 13.27 14.08 -15.11
C SER A 49 13.27 14.48 -13.63
N GLU A 50 13.37 15.77 -13.34
CA GLU A 50 13.39 16.25 -11.95
C GLU A 50 12.10 15.91 -11.20
N ILE A 51 10.95 15.91 -11.89
CA ILE A 51 9.66 15.50 -11.31
C ILE A 51 9.65 13.99 -11.07
N VAL A 52 10.10 13.20 -12.04
CA VAL A 52 10.14 11.72 -11.95
C VAL A 52 11.09 11.27 -10.83
N GLU A 53 12.30 11.84 -10.78
CA GLU A 53 13.25 11.61 -9.70
C GLU A 53 12.69 11.98 -8.32
N GLY A 54 11.83 13.01 -8.26
CA GLY A 54 11.17 13.44 -7.03
C GLY A 54 10.18 12.43 -6.45
N TYR A 55 9.72 11.46 -7.22
CA TYR A 55 8.86 10.37 -6.72
C TYR A 55 9.65 9.26 -6.03
N ILE A 56 10.92 9.05 -6.39
CA ILE A 56 11.76 7.97 -5.84
C ILE A 56 11.78 7.98 -4.30
N PRO A 57 12.14 9.10 -3.61
CA PRO A 57 12.18 9.11 -2.15
C PRO A 57 10.82 8.90 -1.50
N ILE A 58 9.73 9.26 -2.18
CA ILE A 58 8.37 9.06 -1.67
C ILE A 58 8.01 7.57 -1.73
N ILE A 59 8.31 6.91 -2.86
CA ILE A 59 8.08 5.48 -3.07
C ILE A 59 8.91 4.68 -2.06
N SER A 60 10.21 4.96 -1.94
CA SER A 60 11.09 4.26 -1.00
C SER A 60 10.67 4.44 0.47
N LYS A 61 10.13 5.61 0.83
CA LYS A 61 9.60 5.81 2.18
C LYS A 61 8.37 4.92 2.45
N ILE A 62 7.49 4.76 1.45
CA ILE A 62 6.31 3.89 1.57
C ILE A 62 6.75 2.42 1.64
N GLU A 63 7.67 2.01 0.78
CA GLU A 63 8.27 0.69 0.74
C GLU A 63 8.83 0.30 2.11
N ASN A 64 9.79 1.07 2.62
CA ASN A 64 10.39 0.82 3.94
C ASN A 64 9.33 0.73 5.05
N ARG A 65 8.26 1.52 4.96
CA ARG A 65 7.20 1.48 5.97
C ARG A 65 6.34 0.23 5.85
N LEU A 66 6.08 -0.26 4.64
CA LEU A 66 5.37 -1.53 4.42
C LEU A 66 6.21 -2.72 4.89
N ASP A 67 7.53 -2.72 4.63
CA ASP A 67 8.46 -3.73 5.11
C ASP A 67 8.47 -3.78 6.65
N GLU A 68 8.54 -2.61 7.31
CA GLU A 68 8.43 -2.53 8.77
C GLU A 68 7.11 -3.12 9.29
N ILE A 69 6.00 -2.89 8.58
CA ILE A 69 4.67 -3.42 8.94
C ILE A 69 4.62 -4.93 8.72
N GLU A 70 5.24 -5.45 7.65
CA GLU A 70 5.29 -6.89 7.35
C GLU A 70 6.07 -7.67 8.42
N GLU A 71 7.22 -7.13 8.86
CA GLU A 71 8.04 -7.74 9.91
C GLU A 71 7.39 -7.68 11.29
N PHE A 72 6.33 -6.90 11.44
CA PHE A 72 5.73 -6.65 12.74
C PHE A 72 4.91 -7.84 13.24
N ASP A 73 5.09 -8.19 14.52
CA ASP A 73 4.30 -9.23 15.18
C ASP A 73 2.85 -8.75 15.41
N PHE A 74 1.92 -9.25 14.61
CA PHE A 74 0.48 -8.95 14.72
C PHE A 74 -0.11 -9.29 16.09
N PHE A 75 0.58 -10.12 16.91
CA PHE A 75 0.14 -10.43 18.27
C PHE A 75 0.22 -9.23 19.22
N LYS A 76 1.11 -8.28 18.96
CA LYS A 76 1.38 -7.15 19.86
C LYS A 76 0.69 -5.84 19.47
N SER A 77 0.33 -5.68 18.22
CA SER A 77 -0.14 -4.39 17.69
C SER A 77 -1.47 -4.54 17.00
N GLY A 78 -2.50 -4.12 17.61
CA GLY A 78 -3.87 -4.24 17.15
C GLY A 78 -4.18 -3.65 15.74
N SER A 79 -5.43 -3.30 15.51
CA SER A 79 -5.99 -2.84 14.22
C SER A 79 -5.29 -1.63 13.58
N ASN A 80 -4.48 -0.84 14.31
CA ASN A 80 -3.85 0.39 13.81
C ASN A 80 -2.87 0.13 12.66
N ILE A 81 -2.13 -0.97 12.69
CA ILE A 81 -1.18 -1.35 11.63
C ILE A 81 -1.89 -1.66 10.32
N LEU A 82 -3.04 -2.33 10.40
CA LEU A 82 -3.86 -2.59 9.21
C LEU A 82 -4.35 -1.28 8.56
N TYR A 83 -4.82 -0.33 9.37
CA TYR A 83 -5.28 0.96 8.86
C TYR A 83 -4.15 1.71 8.17
N GLU A 84 -2.96 1.69 8.75
CA GLU A 84 -1.77 2.32 8.15
C GLU A 84 -1.40 1.67 6.80
N ALA A 85 -1.37 0.34 6.72
CA ALA A 85 -1.10 -0.37 5.46
C ALA A 85 -2.15 -0.04 4.38
N LEU A 86 -3.43 0.09 4.74
CA LEU A 86 -4.49 0.50 3.82
C LEU A 86 -4.35 1.95 3.36
N GLU A 87 -3.91 2.85 4.22
CA GLU A 87 -3.63 4.25 3.87
C GLU A 87 -2.46 4.33 2.88
N LEU A 88 -1.34 3.65 3.18
CA LEU A 88 -0.19 3.56 2.28
C LEU A 88 -0.56 2.98 0.92
N ARG A 89 -1.40 1.94 0.88
CA ARG A 89 -1.95 1.39 -0.37
C ARG A 89 -2.75 2.43 -1.15
N GLY A 90 -3.53 3.27 -0.45
CA GLY A 90 -4.27 4.38 -1.06
C GLY A 90 -3.35 5.42 -1.68
N ASP A 91 -2.23 5.74 -1.03
CA ASP A 91 -1.24 6.68 -1.54
C ASP A 91 -0.47 6.10 -2.75
N LEU A 92 -0.11 4.82 -2.72
CA LEU A 92 0.45 4.11 -3.88
C LEU A 92 -0.50 4.16 -5.10
N PHE A 93 -1.80 4.03 -4.88
CA PHE A 93 -2.79 4.15 -5.96
C PHE A 93 -2.78 5.54 -6.60
N LYS A 94 -2.66 6.60 -5.79
CA LYS A 94 -2.56 7.98 -6.29
C LYS A 94 -1.26 8.18 -7.08
N LEU A 95 -0.13 7.71 -6.55
CA LEU A 95 1.18 7.80 -7.22
C LEU A 95 1.15 7.07 -8.57
N ARG A 96 0.67 5.83 -8.60
CA ARG A 96 0.52 5.04 -9.83
C ARG A 96 -0.27 5.78 -10.90
N ARG A 97 -1.40 6.39 -10.51
CA ARG A 97 -2.22 7.16 -11.46
C ARG A 97 -1.44 8.33 -12.07
N GLY A 98 -0.67 9.05 -11.26
CA GLY A 98 0.16 10.16 -11.73
C GLY A 98 1.25 9.70 -12.69
N LEU A 99 2.03 8.69 -12.32
CA LEU A 99 3.12 8.16 -13.15
C LEU A 99 2.60 7.56 -14.46
N ARG A 100 1.47 6.86 -14.44
CA ARG A 100 0.85 6.31 -15.64
C ARG A 100 0.49 7.41 -16.64
N LEU A 101 -0.09 8.52 -16.18
CA LEU A 101 -0.42 9.65 -17.05
C LEU A 101 0.85 10.29 -17.63
N MET A 102 1.90 10.44 -16.83
CA MET A 102 3.19 10.95 -17.32
C MET A 102 3.79 10.02 -18.36
N ARG A 103 3.81 8.71 -18.10
CA ARG A 103 4.29 7.71 -19.05
C ARG A 103 3.56 7.77 -20.38
N GLU A 104 2.23 7.94 -20.35
CA GLU A 104 1.45 8.07 -21.58
C GLU A 104 1.82 9.32 -22.37
N VAL A 105 2.04 10.47 -21.71
CA VAL A 105 2.48 11.71 -22.36
C VAL A 105 3.86 11.54 -22.98
N ILE A 106 4.82 10.96 -22.28
CA ILE A 106 6.18 10.70 -22.78
C ILE A 106 6.13 9.74 -23.97
N HIS A 107 5.40 8.65 -23.87
CA HIS A 107 5.23 7.69 -24.98
C HIS A 107 4.62 8.34 -26.21
N ARG A 108 3.56 9.13 -26.05
CA ARG A 108 2.94 9.87 -27.16
C ARG A 108 3.89 10.87 -27.81
N SER A 109 4.75 11.51 -27.00
CA SER A 109 5.77 12.44 -27.50
C SER A 109 6.82 11.72 -28.35
N LEU A 110 7.27 10.53 -27.93
CA LEU A 110 8.23 9.70 -28.64
C LEU A 110 7.71 9.18 -29.99
N VAL A 111 6.43 8.83 -30.06
CA VAL A 111 5.79 8.25 -31.27
C VAL A 111 5.28 9.33 -32.21
N SER A 112 5.08 10.56 -31.73
CA SER A 112 4.49 11.65 -32.51
C SER A 112 5.44 12.14 -33.59
N ARG A 113 4.96 12.16 -34.83
CA ARG A 113 5.68 12.79 -35.97
C ARG A 113 5.63 14.32 -35.95
N ARG A 114 4.83 14.90 -35.05
CA ARG A 114 4.70 16.37 -34.94
C ARG A 114 5.82 16.99 -34.10
N VAL A 115 6.50 16.19 -33.31
CA VAL A 115 7.61 16.61 -32.46
C VAL A 115 8.90 16.25 -33.20
N GLU A 116 9.59 17.27 -33.75
CA GLU A 116 10.89 17.10 -34.37
C GLU A 116 11.94 16.86 -33.26
N MET A 117 12.25 15.60 -32.97
CA MET A 117 13.26 15.20 -31.99
C MET A 117 14.57 14.81 -32.67
N THR A 118 15.69 15.29 -32.15
CA THR A 118 17.02 14.77 -32.49
C THR A 118 17.20 13.37 -31.88
N ASP A 119 18.20 12.62 -32.35
CA ASP A 119 18.51 11.30 -31.77
C ASP A 119 18.87 11.38 -30.28
N ASN A 120 19.53 12.47 -29.85
CA ASN A 120 19.79 12.73 -28.43
C ASN A 120 18.51 13.01 -27.64
N ASP A 121 17.58 13.82 -28.19
CA ASP A 121 16.30 14.06 -27.52
C ASP A 121 15.54 12.74 -27.35
N ARG A 122 15.49 11.90 -28.39
CA ARG A 122 14.83 10.58 -28.30
C ARG A 122 15.42 9.71 -27.20
N LYS A 123 16.75 9.67 -27.08
CA LYS A 123 17.42 8.92 -26.02
C LYS A 123 17.00 9.42 -24.64
N TYR A 124 17.04 10.73 -24.40
CA TYR A 124 16.64 11.31 -23.11
C TYR A 124 15.18 11.03 -22.76
N PHE A 125 14.27 11.06 -23.75
CA PHE A 125 12.87 10.73 -23.50
C PHE A 125 12.63 9.23 -23.31
N HIS A 126 13.45 8.34 -23.90
CA HIS A 126 13.43 6.92 -23.61
C HIS A 126 13.90 6.64 -22.18
N ASP A 127 14.96 7.28 -21.73
CA ASP A 127 15.47 7.13 -20.36
C ASP A 127 14.35 7.49 -19.33
N ILE A 128 13.64 8.60 -19.54
CA ILE A 128 12.49 8.97 -18.69
C ILE A 128 11.36 7.93 -18.77
N TYR A 129 11.09 7.40 -19.95
CA TYR A 129 10.05 6.38 -20.12
C TYR A 129 10.39 5.13 -19.33
N ASP A 130 11.65 4.69 -19.40
CA ASP A 130 12.14 3.51 -18.68
C ASP A 130 12.09 3.73 -17.16
N ASP A 131 12.49 4.90 -16.66
CA ASP A 131 12.35 5.27 -15.26
C ASP A 131 10.89 5.22 -14.79
N LEU A 132 9.95 5.73 -15.59
CA LEU A 132 8.52 5.69 -15.28
C LEU A 132 7.96 4.26 -15.26
N VAL A 133 8.46 3.38 -16.14
CA VAL A 133 8.11 1.95 -16.14
C VAL A 133 8.61 1.32 -14.85
N GLN A 134 9.89 1.48 -14.53
CA GLN A 134 10.49 0.92 -13.33
C GLN A 134 9.78 1.37 -12.03
N GLN A 135 9.53 2.68 -11.89
CA GLN A 135 8.83 3.19 -10.73
C GLN A 135 7.39 2.66 -10.64
N THR A 136 6.72 2.46 -11.77
CA THR A 136 5.37 1.88 -11.81
C THR A 136 5.39 0.43 -11.33
N GLU A 137 6.40 -0.35 -11.71
CA GLU A 137 6.59 -1.75 -11.27
C GLU A 137 6.84 -1.82 -9.76
N ILE A 138 7.69 -0.96 -9.22
CA ILE A 138 7.94 -0.88 -7.76
C ILE A 138 6.64 -0.55 -7.02
N ILE A 139 5.84 0.38 -7.52
CA ILE A 139 4.54 0.72 -6.91
C ILE A 139 3.58 -0.48 -6.95
N GLU A 140 3.55 -1.27 -8.03
CA GLU A 140 2.69 -2.45 -8.09
C GLU A 140 3.13 -3.53 -7.09
N ALA A 141 4.44 -3.78 -6.97
CA ALA A 141 4.96 -4.71 -5.98
C ALA A 141 4.59 -4.28 -4.53
N ASN A 142 4.76 -3.01 -4.22
CA ASN A 142 4.38 -2.46 -2.91
C ASN A 142 2.86 -2.51 -2.64
N ARG A 143 2.03 -2.40 -3.68
CA ARG A 143 0.57 -2.56 -3.55
C ARG A 143 0.18 -4.01 -3.30
N GLU A 144 0.89 -4.96 -3.89
CA GLU A 144 0.72 -6.38 -3.63
C GLU A 144 1.10 -6.69 -2.18
N LEU A 145 2.28 -6.24 -1.73
CA LEU A 145 2.71 -6.37 -0.33
C LEU A 145 1.67 -5.81 0.66
N ALA A 146 1.14 -4.61 0.40
CA ALA A 146 0.08 -4.05 1.24
C ALA A 146 -1.22 -4.89 1.25
N SER A 147 -1.48 -5.65 0.17
CA SER A 147 -2.62 -6.57 0.10
C SER A 147 -2.35 -7.85 0.88
N ASP A 148 -1.12 -8.35 0.83
CA ASP A 148 -0.68 -9.54 1.56
C ASP A 148 -0.68 -9.29 3.08
N ILE A 149 -0.22 -8.13 3.51
CA ILE A 149 -0.33 -7.69 4.91
C ILE A 149 -1.78 -7.75 5.40
N ARG A 150 -2.74 -7.27 4.59
CA ARG A 150 -4.16 -7.33 4.94
C ARG A 150 -4.66 -8.78 5.05
N GLU A 151 -4.28 -9.63 4.11
CA GLU A 151 -4.69 -11.04 4.09
C GLU A 151 -4.12 -11.81 5.29
N ASN A 152 -2.85 -11.60 5.59
CA ASN A 152 -2.17 -12.15 6.76
C ASN A 152 -2.86 -11.72 8.06
N PHE A 153 -3.23 -10.44 8.19
CA PHE A 153 -3.96 -9.95 9.35
C PHE A 153 -5.35 -10.60 9.50
N MET A 154 -6.08 -10.78 8.40
CA MET A 154 -7.40 -11.46 8.42
C MET A 154 -7.27 -12.92 8.81
N THR A 155 -6.26 -13.61 8.27
CA THR A 155 -5.94 -15.00 8.61
C THR A 155 -5.59 -15.13 10.09
N TYR A 156 -4.74 -14.24 10.60
CA TYR A 156 -4.39 -14.19 12.01
C TYR A 156 -5.63 -14.03 12.91
N ASN A 157 -6.52 -13.09 12.60
CA ASN A 157 -7.75 -12.89 13.38
C ASN A 157 -8.68 -14.11 13.32
N SER A 158 -8.75 -14.80 12.18
CA SER A 158 -9.53 -16.03 12.04
C SER A 158 -8.96 -17.15 12.93
N LEU A 159 -7.64 -17.34 12.93
CA LEU A 159 -6.96 -18.33 13.78
C LEU A 159 -7.16 -18.02 15.27
N LYS A 160 -7.05 -16.74 15.66
CA LYS A 160 -7.31 -16.29 17.02
C LYS A 160 -8.74 -16.58 17.47
N SER A 161 -9.72 -16.28 16.61
CA SER A 161 -11.13 -16.58 16.86
C SER A 161 -11.39 -18.07 17.03
N ASN A 162 -10.81 -18.89 16.13
CA ASN A 162 -10.90 -20.35 16.22
C ASN A 162 -10.32 -20.90 17.52
N ASN A 163 -9.17 -20.39 17.96
CA ASN A 163 -8.55 -20.81 19.23
C ASN A 163 -9.43 -20.46 20.44
N ILE A 164 -10.07 -19.28 20.42
CA ILE A 164 -11.02 -18.88 21.47
C ILE A 164 -12.22 -19.82 21.47
N MET A 165 -12.82 -20.10 20.30
CA MET A 165 -13.95 -21.03 20.17
C MET A 165 -13.58 -22.44 20.61
N MET A 166 -12.40 -22.93 20.25
CA MET A 166 -11.90 -24.24 20.69
C MET A 166 -11.77 -24.31 22.22
N THR A 167 -11.18 -23.29 22.83
CA THR A 167 -11.06 -23.21 24.29
C THR A 167 -12.44 -23.21 24.97
N LEU A 168 -13.38 -22.41 24.46
CA LEU A 168 -14.74 -22.35 24.97
C LEU A 168 -15.46 -23.70 24.80
N THR A 169 -15.28 -24.37 23.65
CA THR A 169 -15.87 -25.70 23.40
C THR A 169 -15.33 -26.74 24.37
N VAL A 170 -14.02 -26.77 24.63
CA VAL A 170 -13.41 -27.69 25.60
C VAL A 170 -13.99 -27.46 27.01
N ILE A 171 -14.06 -26.22 27.46
CA ILE A 171 -14.67 -25.86 28.74
C ILE A 171 -16.13 -26.32 28.79
N SER A 172 -16.91 -25.98 27.77
CA SER A 172 -18.33 -26.34 27.71
C SER A 172 -18.56 -27.84 27.68
N THR A 173 -17.71 -28.60 26.96
CA THR A 173 -17.81 -30.06 26.88
C THR A 173 -17.58 -30.74 28.26
N ILE A 174 -16.76 -30.14 29.11
CA ILE A 174 -16.52 -30.64 30.47
C ILE A 174 -17.64 -30.20 31.43
N PHE A 175 -17.99 -28.90 31.39
CA PHE A 175 -18.92 -28.35 32.39
C PHE A 175 -20.39 -28.70 32.12
N LEU A 176 -20.81 -28.91 30.88
CA LEU A 176 -22.19 -29.16 30.52
C LEU A 176 -22.70 -30.50 31.12
N PRO A 177 -21.99 -31.64 30.96
CA PRO A 177 -22.42 -32.88 31.61
C PRO A 177 -22.34 -32.79 33.15
N LEU A 178 -21.32 -32.14 33.71
CA LEU A 178 -21.22 -31.95 35.16
C LEU A 178 -22.41 -31.11 35.68
N THR A 179 -22.76 -30.02 35.00
CA THR A 179 -23.89 -29.17 35.39
C THR A 179 -25.21 -29.94 35.29
N PHE A 180 -25.36 -30.79 34.26
CA PHE A 180 -26.52 -31.65 34.12
C PHE A 180 -26.66 -32.63 35.28
N ILE A 181 -25.56 -33.30 35.66
CA ILE A 181 -25.55 -34.23 36.80
C ILE A 181 -25.89 -33.49 38.11
N VAL A 182 -25.19 -32.40 38.40
CA VAL A 182 -25.48 -31.57 39.59
C VAL A 182 -26.91 -31.06 39.61
N GLY A 183 -27.42 -30.63 38.45
CA GLY A 183 -28.80 -30.18 38.33
C GLY A 183 -29.83 -31.29 38.56
N LEU A 184 -29.58 -32.50 38.04
CA LEU A 184 -30.45 -33.64 38.22
C LEU A 184 -30.50 -34.06 39.72
N TYR A 185 -29.36 -34.19 40.36
CA TYR A 185 -29.28 -34.56 41.80
C TYR A 185 -29.59 -33.40 42.75
N GLY A 186 -29.62 -32.16 42.25
CA GLY A 186 -30.08 -30.99 43.02
C GLY A 186 -31.59 -30.82 42.99
N MET A 187 -32.34 -31.64 42.24
CA MET A 187 -33.80 -31.58 42.24
C MET A 187 -34.42 -32.23 43.49
N ASN A 188 -35.56 -31.68 43.96
CA ASN A 188 -36.26 -32.13 45.13
C ASN A 188 -37.20 -33.33 44.83
N PHE A 189 -36.66 -34.42 44.30
CA PHE A 189 -37.44 -35.63 44.13
C PHE A 189 -37.72 -36.31 45.45
N LYS A 190 -38.90 -36.91 45.63
CA LYS A 190 -39.31 -37.60 46.88
C LYS A 190 -38.58 -38.94 47.06
N THR A 191 -38.13 -39.56 45.99
CA THR A 191 -37.42 -40.85 46.00
C THR A 191 -36.32 -40.86 44.94
N MET A 192 -35.10 -41.02 45.38
CA MET A 192 -33.89 -41.15 44.51
C MET A 192 -33.15 -42.40 44.98
N PRO A 193 -33.37 -43.59 44.37
CA PRO A 193 -32.74 -44.84 44.83
C PRO A 193 -31.21 -44.78 44.83
N GLU A 194 -30.61 -43.98 43.96
CA GLU A 194 -29.15 -43.83 43.82
C GLU A 194 -28.51 -43.16 45.03
N LEU A 195 -29.24 -42.31 45.76
CA LEU A 195 -28.77 -41.61 46.97
C LEU A 195 -28.76 -42.53 48.22
N GLU A 196 -29.58 -43.59 48.22
CA GLU A 196 -29.63 -44.59 49.28
C GLU A 196 -28.58 -45.67 49.11
N TRP A 197 -27.91 -45.76 47.95
CA TRP A 197 -26.89 -46.75 47.66
C TRP A 197 -25.54 -46.37 48.22
N GLN A 198 -24.91 -47.24 49.00
CA GLN A 198 -23.67 -46.96 49.71
C GLN A 198 -22.50 -46.52 48.82
N TYR A 199 -22.49 -46.91 47.54
CA TYR A 199 -21.45 -46.57 46.55
C TYR A 199 -21.93 -45.57 45.53
N GLY A 200 -23.16 -45.04 45.63
CA GLY A 200 -23.75 -44.12 44.66
C GLY A 200 -22.90 -42.88 44.42
N TYR A 201 -22.35 -42.29 45.48
CA TYR A 201 -21.51 -41.08 45.39
C TYR A 201 -20.22 -41.28 44.57
N PHE A 202 -19.64 -42.48 44.57
CA PHE A 202 -18.40 -42.76 43.84
C PHE A 202 -18.64 -43.12 42.37
N LEU A 203 -19.85 -43.44 42.00
CA LEU A 203 -20.22 -43.90 40.66
C LEU A 203 -20.84 -42.78 39.79
N ILE A 204 -21.30 -41.69 40.41
CA ILE A 204 -21.82 -40.47 39.81
C ILE A 204 -20.69 -39.48 39.65
#